data_283339e3542d7592838b373b5cdebd84
#
_entry.id   283339e3542d7592838b373b5cdebd84
#
_cell.length_a   1.000
_cell.length_b   1.000
_cell.length_c   1.000
_cell.angle_alpha   90.00
_cell.angle_beta   90.00
_cell.angle_gamma   90.00
#
_symmetry.space_group_name_H-M   'P 1'
#
loop_
_entity.id
_entity.type
_entity.pdbx_description
1 polymer ?
#
loop_
_entity_poly.entity_id
_entity_poly.type
_entity_poly.pdbx_seq_one_letter_code
_entity_poly.pdbx_strand_id
1 'polypeptide(L)'
;MKRIFYFIMSLFILAVVFSCKDSKPKSVMSQTGEVEDSVSTNDSTIYGTMVDGGMNSIILLTDNGDTLEYLVNPDDTLEVVKGGKINGDRFAIIGYKEYGDNFMRSAINLTSLLGNWSSLDRNFEIKEGGTVTSSLQSEKNPWTSWKIWNGKLILSKDTFDIENLGADTLSLENKAGIFVFTRGT
;
A
#
# COMPACT_ATOMS: atom_id res chain seq x y z
N MET A 1 -48.09 2.40 52.85
CA MET A 1 -47.01 1.90 51.90
C MET A 1 -47.50 1.60 50.48
N LYS A 2 -48.75 1.26 50.22
CA LYS A 2 -49.22 1.01 48.81
C LYS A 2 -49.41 2.25 47.94
N ARG A 3 -49.61 3.44 48.54
CA ARG A 3 -49.83 4.68 47.71
C ARG A 3 -48.55 5.32 47.23
N ILE A 4 -47.40 5.04 47.83
CA ILE A 4 -46.08 5.55 47.37
C ILE A 4 -45.57 4.76 46.17
N PHE A 5 -45.94 3.48 46.07
CA PHE A 5 -45.54 2.61 44.96
C PHE A 5 -46.15 3.03 43.62
N TYR A 6 -47.39 3.51 43.63
CA TYR A 6 -48.06 4.01 42.40
C TYR A 6 -47.53 5.35 41.91
N PHE A 7 -46.99 6.18 42.82
CA PHE A 7 -46.40 7.47 42.48
C PHE A 7 -45.02 7.30 41.79
N ILE A 8 -44.24 6.31 42.22
CA ILE A 8 -42.93 6.00 41.63
C ILE A 8 -43.11 5.33 40.28
N MET A 9 -44.14 4.50 40.10
CA MET A 9 -44.44 3.84 38.84
C MET A 9 -45.04 4.82 37.79
N SER A 10 -45.75 5.86 38.22
CA SER A 10 -46.26 6.93 37.33
C SER A 10 -45.17 7.86 36.83
N LEU A 11 -44.08 8.05 37.58
CA LEU A 11 -42.98 8.93 37.19
C LEU A 11 -42.04 8.26 36.16
N PHE A 12 -42.04 6.92 36.08
CA PHE A 12 -41.20 6.17 35.14
C PHE A 12 -41.81 6.05 33.74
N ILE A 13 -43.13 6.27 33.58
CA ILE A 13 -43.82 6.18 32.27
C ILE A 13 -43.73 7.49 31.48
N LEU A 14 -43.34 8.61 32.11
CA LEU A 14 -43.27 9.92 31.45
C LEU A 14 -41.92 10.22 30.76
N ALA A 15 -40.94 9.32 30.85
CA ALA A 15 -39.57 9.54 30.33
C ALA A 15 -39.28 8.89 28.94
N VAL A 16 -40.28 8.27 28.27
CA VAL A 16 -40.04 7.47 27.03
C VAL A 16 -40.59 8.12 25.75
N VAL A 17 -41.10 9.33 25.76
CA VAL A 17 -41.75 9.95 24.59
C VAL A 17 -41.05 11.22 24.05
N PHE A 18 -39.72 11.34 24.17
CA PHE A 18 -39.00 12.41 23.48
C PHE A 18 -37.73 11.88 22.82
N SER A 19 -37.86 11.19 21.72
CA SER A 19 -36.79 11.11 20.68
C SER A 19 -37.34 10.69 19.34
N CYS A 20 -38.14 11.55 18.71
CA CYS A 20 -38.30 11.55 17.27
C CYS A 20 -37.50 12.74 16.74
N LYS A 21 -36.33 12.47 16.18
CA LYS A 21 -35.54 13.45 15.44
C LYS A 21 -35.89 13.30 13.96
N ASP A 22 -36.62 14.28 13.44
CA ASP A 22 -36.98 14.41 12.03
C ASP A 22 -35.73 14.36 11.15
N SER A 23 -35.60 13.33 10.36
CA SER A 23 -34.63 13.26 9.25
C SER A 23 -35.29 13.87 8.01
N LYS A 24 -34.94 15.11 7.71
CA LYS A 24 -35.20 15.72 6.41
C LYS A 24 -34.48 14.93 5.32
N PRO A 25 -35.10 14.64 4.17
CA PRO A 25 -34.40 14.02 3.03
C PRO A 25 -33.39 15.03 2.47
N LYS A 26 -32.08 14.67 2.54
CA LYS A 26 -31.05 15.41 1.84
C LYS A 26 -31.17 15.11 0.34
N SER A 27 -31.34 16.15 -0.45
CA SER A 27 -31.22 16.14 -1.90
C SER A 27 -29.86 15.54 -2.30
N VAL A 28 -29.91 14.61 -3.23
CA VAL A 28 -28.73 14.04 -3.91
C VAL A 28 -28.17 15.15 -4.79
N MET A 29 -27.15 15.81 -4.31
CA MET A 29 -26.31 16.70 -5.09
C MET A 29 -25.08 15.88 -5.49
N SER A 30 -24.98 15.61 -6.78
CA SER A 30 -23.85 14.95 -7.42
C SER A 30 -22.60 15.78 -7.09
N GLN A 31 -21.78 15.33 -6.16
CA GLN A 31 -20.42 15.83 -5.99
C GLN A 31 -19.50 14.94 -6.80
N THR A 32 -18.89 15.53 -7.80
CA THR A 32 -17.67 15.03 -8.42
C THR A 32 -16.66 14.83 -7.29
N GLY A 33 -16.46 13.57 -6.89
CA GLY A 33 -15.56 13.24 -5.79
C GLY A 33 -14.13 13.49 -6.24
N GLU A 34 -13.48 14.43 -5.61
CA GLU A 34 -12.04 14.33 -5.40
C GLU A 34 -11.80 13.06 -4.62
N VAL A 35 -11.05 12.13 -5.22
CA VAL A 35 -10.56 10.93 -4.53
C VAL A 35 -9.52 11.43 -3.54
N GLU A 36 -9.94 11.75 -2.31
CA GLU A 36 -9.02 11.81 -1.20
C GLU A 36 -8.43 10.41 -1.04
N ASP A 37 -7.16 10.29 -1.36
CA ASP A 37 -6.34 9.12 -1.11
C ASP A 37 -6.26 8.95 0.42
N SER A 38 -7.28 8.30 1.00
CA SER A 38 -7.30 7.96 2.42
C SER A 38 -6.21 6.92 2.62
N VAL A 39 -5.03 7.38 3.05
CA VAL A 39 -3.93 6.51 3.46
C VAL A 39 -4.48 5.54 4.50
N SER A 40 -4.67 4.30 4.11
CA SER A 40 -5.05 3.22 5.02
C SER A 40 -4.06 3.20 6.18
N THR A 41 -4.54 3.29 7.41
CA THR A 41 -3.69 3.27 8.60
C THR A 41 -3.03 1.92 8.83
N ASN A 42 -3.49 0.87 8.13
CA ASN A 42 -2.94 -0.48 8.20
C ASN A 42 -2.21 -0.82 6.91
N ASP A 43 -1.00 -1.37 7.05
CA ASP A 43 -0.26 -1.94 5.93
C ASP A 43 -0.85 -3.30 5.56
N SER A 44 -1.26 -3.46 4.32
CA SER A 44 -1.78 -4.71 3.76
C SER A 44 -0.75 -5.44 2.90
N THR A 45 0.50 -5.00 2.94
CA THR A 45 1.60 -5.60 2.16
C THR A 45 1.94 -6.98 2.71
N ILE A 46 1.97 -7.97 1.82
CA ILE A 46 2.40 -9.33 2.13
C ILE A 46 3.81 -9.51 1.60
N TYR A 47 4.71 -9.92 2.49
CA TYR A 47 6.12 -10.15 2.18
C TYR A 47 6.39 -11.66 2.09
N GLY A 48 7.30 -12.04 1.19
CA GLY A 48 7.71 -13.43 1.03
C GLY A 48 8.78 -13.60 -0.04
N THR A 49 9.12 -14.86 -0.29
CA THR A 49 10.05 -15.26 -1.34
C THR A 49 9.30 -15.98 -2.44
N MET A 50 9.53 -15.58 -3.69
CA MET A 50 8.99 -16.30 -4.84
C MET A 50 9.64 -17.69 -4.93
N VAL A 51 8.83 -18.74 -4.82
CA VAL A 51 9.32 -20.13 -4.90
C VAL A 51 9.04 -20.75 -6.26
N ASP A 52 8.01 -20.27 -6.96
CA ASP A 52 7.65 -20.70 -8.30
C ASP A 52 6.71 -19.65 -8.94
N GLY A 53 6.33 -19.84 -10.19
CA GLY A 53 5.34 -19.03 -10.88
C GLY A 53 5.37 -19.21 -12.38
N GLY A 54 4.29 -18.76 -13.01
CA GLY A 54 4.12 -18.78 -14.45
C GLY A 54 4.22 -17.38 -15.08
N MET A 55 3.78 -17.31 -16.33
CA MET A 55 3.71 -16.02 -17.06
C MET A 55 2.80 -15.04 -16.32
N ASN A 56 1.67 -15.51 -15.79
CA ASN A 56 0.62 -14.70 -15.15
C ASN A 56 0.44 -15.02 -13.66
N SER A 57 1.42 -15.66 -13.00
CA SER A 57 1.33 -15.96 -11.57
C SER A 57 2.66 -15.81 -10.84
N ILE A 58 2.57 -15.65 -9.53
CA ILE A 58 3.65 -15.74 -8.55
C ILE A 58 3.20 -16.69 -7.44
N ILE A 59 3.99 -17.71 -7.13
CA ILE A 59 3.82 -18.55 -5.96
C ILE A 59 4.80 -18.03 -4.90
N LEU A 60 4.24 -17.47 -3.85
CA LEU A 60 4.96 -16.79 -2.77
C LEU A 60 4.96 -17.66 -1.51
N LEU A 61 6.14 -18.01 -1.01
CA LEU A 61 6.31 -18.46 0.37
C LEU A 61 6.37 -17.22 1.25
N THR A 62 5.30 -16.95 1.96
CA THR A 62 5.17 -15.75 2.82
C THR A 62 6.07 -15.85 4.06
N ASP A 63 6.37 -14.72 4.68
CA ASP A 63 7.15 -14.67 5.92
C ASP A 63 6.43 -15.35 7.10
N ASN A 64 5.11 -15.57 7.00
CA ASN A 64 4.33 -16.34 7.97
C ASN A 64 4.41 -17.86 7.75
N GLY A 65 5.05 -18.31 6.67
CA GLY A 65 5.22 -19.73 6.31
C GLY A 65 4.13 -20.30 5.42
N ASP A 66 3.15 -19.51 5.02
CA ASP A 66 2.11 -19.93 4.07
C ASP A 66 2.62 -19.85 2.63
N THR A 67 2.20 -20.80 1.79
CA THR A 67 2.43 -20.72 0.35
C THR A 67 1.15 -20.25 -0.33
N LEU A 68 1.22 -19.10 -1.00
CA LEU A 68 0.09 -18.46 -1.67
C LEU A 68 0.40 -18.25 -3.15
N GLU A 69 -0.54 -18.62 -4.01
CA GLU A 69 -0.51 -18.25 -5.41
C GLU A 69 -1.26 -16.95 -5.61
N TYR A 70 -0.63 -16.05 -6.36
CA TYR A 70 -1.20 -14.78 -6.82
C TYR A 70 -1.22 -14.74 -8.34
N LEU A 71 -2.37 -14.39 -8.90
CA LEU A 71 -2.58 -14.27 -10.35
C LEU A 71 -2.52 -12.79 -10.77
N VAL A 72 -2.08 -12.55 -12.00
CA VAL A 72 -2.32 -11.29 -12.71
C VAL A 72 -3.74 -11.30 -13.23
N ASN A 73 -4.53 -10.27 -12.95
CA ASN A 73 -5.86 -10.14 -13.51
C ASN A 73 -5.72 -9.85 -15.02
N PRO A 74 -6.36 -10.65 -15.90
CA PRO A 74 -6.28 -10.44 -17.35
C PRO A 74 -6.88 -9.11 -17.82
N ASP A 75 -7.71 -8.47 -17.00
CA ASP A 75 -8.30 -7.16 -17.28
C ASP A 75 -7.36 -5.98 -16.89
N ASP A 76 -6.25 -6.26 -16.18
CA ASP A 76 -5.28 -5.23 -15.85
C ASP A 76 -4.56 -4.74 -17.12
N THR A 77 -4.60 -3.43 -17.33
CA THR A 77 -3.94 -2.77 -18.47
C THR A 77 -2.54 -2.27 -18.13
N LEU A 78 -2.20 -2.22 -16.85
CA LEU A 78 -0.90 -1.79 -16.34
C LEU A 78 -0.08 -2.99 -15.87
N GLU A 79 1.24 -2.86 -15.98
CA GLU A 79 2.15 -3.87 -15.44
C GLU A 79 2.09 -3.84 -13.90
N VAL A 80 1.56 -4.90 -13.31
CA VAL A 80 1.41 -5.03 -11.85
C VAL A 80 2.67 -5.55 -11.16
N VAL A 81 3.57 -6.23 -11.90
CA VAL A 81 4.83 -6.79 -11.37
C VAL A 81 5.98 -5.86 -11.72
N LYS A 82 6.64 -5.29 -10.75
CA LYS A 82 7.80 -4.41 -10.91
C LYS A 82 9.08 -5.14 -10.50
N GLY A 83 10.11 -5.11 -11.35
CA GLY A 83 11.41 -5.72 -11.07
C GLY A 83 11.59 -7.15 -11.59
N GLY A 84 10.65 -7.63 -12.43
CA GLY A 84 10.69 -8.97 -12.99
C GLY A 84 10.35 -10.08 -11.98
N LYS A 85 10.30 -11.33 -12.46
CA LYS A 85 9.97 -12.52 -11.67
C LYS A 85 11.13 -13.50 -11.73
N ILE A 86 11.81 -13.71 -10.61
CA ILE A 86 12.93 -14.67 -10.48
C ILE A 86 12.70 -15.50 -9.22
N ASN A 87 12.76 -16.81 -9.34
CA ASN A 87 12.66 -17.71 -8.19
C ASN A 87 13.80 -17.44 -7.21
N GLY A 88 13.46 -17.34 -5.94
CA GLY A 88 14.38 -16.97 -4.87
C GLY A 88 14.37 -15.49 -4.51
N ASP A 89 13.82 -14.61 -5.36
CA ASP A 89 13.72 -13.19 -5.06
C ASP A 89 12.65 -12.88 -4.01
N ARG A 90 12.91 -11.84 -3.24
CA ARG A 90 11.98 -11.29 -2.24
C ARG A 90 10.96 -10.37 -2.91
N PHE A 91 9.71 -10.51 -2.49
CA PHE A 91 8.60 -9.71 -3.00
C PHE A 91 7.81 -9.04 -1.88
N ALA A 92 7.24 -7.87 -2.22
CA ALA A 92 6.18 -7.20 -1.49
C ALA A 92 4.94 -7.15 -2.39
N ILE A 93 3.86 -7.82 -1.98
CA ILE A 93 2.63 -7.97 -2.78
C ILE A 93 1.45 -7.33 -2.07
N ILE A 94 0.66 -6.57 -2.80
CA ILE A 94 -0.70 -6.19 -2.46
C ILE A 94 -1.64 -7.09 -3.25
N GLY A 95 -2.37 -7.94 -2.54
CA GLY A 95 -3.34 -8.86 -3.13
C GLY A 95 -4.78 -8.48 -2.81
N TYR A 96 -5.69 -9.05 -3.59
CA TYR A 96 -7.13 -9.04 -3.33
C TYR A 96 -7.72 -10.39 -3.74
N LYS A 97 -8.90 -10.70 -3.18
CA LYS A 97 -9.61 -11.95 -3.55
C LYS A 97 -10.75 -11.63 -4.50
N GLU A 98 -10.85 -12.43 -5.54
CA GLU A 98 -11.95 -12.38 -6.48
C GLU A 98 -12.23 -13.79 -7.00
N TYR A 99 -13.50 -14.20 -7.05
CA TYR A 99 -13.97 -15.54 -7.48
C TYR A 99 -13.30 -16.72 -6.76
N GLY A 100 -12.72 -16.49 -5.57
CA GLY A 100 -12.04 -17.52 -4.77
C GLY A 100 -10.52 -17.54 -4.95
N ASP A 101 -9.99 -16.87 -5.95
CA ASP A 101 -8.55 -16.76 -6.24
C ASP A 101 -7.95 -15.49 -5.65
N ASN A 102 -6.62 -15.50 -5.44
CA ASN A 102 -5.88 -14.31 -5.06
C ASN A 102 -5.31 -13.66 -6.32
N PHE A 103 -5.57 -12.37 -6.50
CA PHE A 103 -5.01 -11.55 -7.57
C PHE A 103 -4.03 -10.54 -7.00
N MET A 104 -3.00 -10.19 -7.79
CA MET A 104 -2.09 -9.11 -7.47
C MET A 104 -2.68 -7.77 -7.92
N ARG A 105 -2.69 -6.79 -7.04
CA ARG A 105 -2.86 -5.37 -7.41
C ARG A 105 -1.51 -4.71 -7.67
N SER A 106 -0.48 -5.14 -6.93
CA SER A 106 0.90 -4.69 -7.07
C SER A 106 1.83 -5.78 -6.54
N ALA A 107 2.91 -6.05 -7.22
CA ALA A 107 3.99 -6.93 -6.78
C ALA A 107 5.33 -6.26 -7.08
N ILE A 108 6.11 -5.97 -6.05
CA ILE A 108 7.40 -5.31 -6.14
C ILE A 108 8.49 -6.32 -5.78
N ASN A 109 9.40 -6.56 -6.72
CA ASN A 109 10.60 -7.36 -6.49
C ASN A 109 11.59 -6.55 -5.65
N LEU A 110 11.71 -6.89 -4.36
CA LEU A 110 12.59 -6.19 -3.43
C LEU A 110 14.07 -6.47 -3.73
N THR A 111 14.41 -7.67 -4.22
CA THR A 111 15.77 -8.00 -4.61
C THR A 111 16.24 -7.12 -5.76
N SER A 112 15.37 -6.90 -6.75
CA SER A 112 15.65 -6.00 -7.87
C SER A 112 15.69 -4.52 -7.46
N LEU A 113 15.01 -4.14 -6.38
CA LEU A 113 15.01 -2.76 -5.88
C LEU A 113 16.32 -2.39 -5.19
N LEU A 114 16.99 -3.38 -4.57
CA LEU A 114 18.27 -3.16 -3.88
C LEU A 114 19.38 -2.73 -4.85
N GLY A 115 20.32 -1.95 -4.34
CA GLY A 115 21.54 -1.54 -5.04
C GLY A 115 21.68 -0.02 -5.20
N ASN A 116 22.64 0.37 -6.05
CA ASN A 116 22.98 1.77 -6.29
C ASN A 116 22.09 2.37 -7.37
N TRP A 117 21.55 3.53 -7.09
CA TRP A 117 20.70 4.29 -8.00
C TRP A 117 21.19 5.73 -8.11
N SER A 118 21.36 6.22 -9.34
CA SER A 118 21.89 7.54 -9.59
C SER A 118 21.09 8.34 -10.61
N SER A 119 21.01 9.64 -10.38
CA SER A 119 20.54 10.66 -11.33
C SER A 119 21.49 11.87 -11.28
N LEU A 120 21.15 12.94 -12.00
CA LEU A 120 21.95 14.18 -11.96
C LEU A 120 22.03 14.77 -10.54
N ASP A 121 20.96 14.65 -9.75
CA ASP A 121 20.81 15.35 -8.50
C ASP A 121 20.94 14.43 -7.28
N ARG A 122 20.91 13.11 -7.48
CA ARG A 122 20.89 12.13 -6.40
C ARG A 122 21.73 10.90 -6.75
N ASN A 123 22.43 10.39 -5.75
CA ASN A 123 23.13 9.12 -5.83
C ASN A 123 22.98 8.42 -4.48
N PHE A 124 22.27 7.30 -4.47
CA PHE A 124 21.95 6.58 -3.24
C PHE A 124 21.95 5.07 -3.46
N GLU A 125 22.15 4.35 -2.37
CA GLU A 125 22.08 2.90 -2.35
C GLU A 125 20.94 2.46 -1.43
N ILE A 126 20.06 1.62 -1.97
CA ILE A 126 19.00 0.92 -1.22
C ILE A 126 19.60 -0.39 -0.73
N LYS A 127 19.66 -0.58 0.60
CA LYS A 127 20.21 -1.76 1.26
C LYS A 127 19.15 -2.61 1.92
N GLU A 128 19.44 -3.88 2.08
CA GLU A 128 18.64 -4.74 2.95
C GLU A 128 18.41 -4.11 4.34
N GLY A 129 17.32 -4.50 5.00
CA GLY A 129 17.03 -4.03 6.35
C GLY A 129 16.49 -2.60 6.42
N GLY A 130 16.05 -2.01 5.29
CA GLY A 130 15.35 -0.74 5.29
C GLY A 130 16.26 0.50 5.33
N THR A 131 17.55 0.34 5.07
CA THR A 131 18.51 1.46 5.08
C THR A 131 18.75 2.01 3.68
N VAL A 132 18.89 3.33 3.57
CA VAL A 132 19.36 4.03 2.37
C VAL A 132 20.62 4.82 2.75
N THR A 133 21.63 4.80 1.89
CA THR A 133 22.85 5.62 2.04
C THR A 133 23.02 6.52 0.83
N SER A 134 23.17 7.83 1.03
CA SER A 134 23.49 8.77 -0.04
C SER A 134 25.00 8.89 -0.20
N SER A 135 25.47 8.92 -1.46
CA SER A 135 26.88 9.10 -1.81
C SER A 135 27.25 10.55 -2.12
N LEU A 136 26.26 11.45 -2.23
CA LEU A 136 26.49 12.87 -2.52
C LEU A 136 26.61 13.67 -1.21
N GLN A 137 27.81 14.13 -0.88
CA GLN A 137 28.08 14.96 0.30
C GLN A 137 27.35 16.33 0.28
N SER A 138 26.95 16.81 -0.88
CA SER A 138 26.26 18.09 -1.06
C SER A 138 24.74 17.99 -0.92
N GLU A 139 24.19 16.81 -0.73
CA GLU A 139 22.75 16.59 -0.62
C GLU A 139 22.22 17.12 0.72
N LYS A 140 21.32 18.12 0.65
CA LYS A 140 20.79 18.78 1.85
C LYS A 140 19.83 17.90 2.67
N ASN A 141 19.14 16.97 2.02
CA ASN A 141 18.15 16.09 2.65
C ASN A 141 18.31 14.67 2.08
N PRO A 142 19.35 13.92 2.47
CA PRO A 142 19.54 12.55 1.99
C PRO A 142 18.46 11.63 2.54
N TRP A 143 18.04 10.67 1.74
CA TRP A 143 17.22 9.57 2.22
C TRP A 143 18.10 8.64 3.07
N THR A 144 17.54 8.17 4.20
CA THR A 144 18.26 7.33 5.16
C THR A 144 17.59 6.00 5.43
N SER A 145 16.33 5.86 5.04
CA SER A 145 15.55 4.65 5.24
C SER A 145 14.59 4.42 4.09
N TRP A 146 14.18 3.16 3.92
CA TRP A 146 13.13 2.79 2.98
C TRP A 146 12.22 1.70 3.54
N LYS A 147 11.01 1.65 3.02
CA LYS A 147 10.07 0.54 3.20
C LYS A 147 9.05 0.54 2.08
N ILE A 148 8.40 -0.60 1.88
CA ILE A 148 7.15 -0.64 1.12
C ILE A 148 5.98 -0.51 2.10
N TRP A 149 4.97 0.24 1.71
CA TRP A 149 3.76 0.44 2.49
C TRP A 149 2.58 0.54 1.53
N ASN A 150 1.66 -0.42 1.60
CA ASN A 150 0.51 -0.50 0.70
C ASN A 150 0.89 -0.36 -0.79
N GLY A 151 1.97 -1.06 -1.22
CA GLY A 151 2.44 -1.06 -2.60
C GLY A 151 3.23 0.18 -3.04
N LYS A 152 3.45 1.14 -2.14
CA LYS A 152 4.24 2.34 -2.41
C LYS A 152 5.63 2.26 -1.77
N LEU A 153 6.63 2.83 -2.42
CA LEU A 153 7.97 2.99 -1.87
C LEU A 153 8.03 4.26 -1.01
N ILE A 154 8.40 4.09 0.26
CA ILE A 154 8.66 5.21 1.16
C ILE A 154 10.16 5.35 1.34
N LEU A 155 10.71 6.50 0.95
CA LEU A 155 12.11 6.89 1.16
C LEU A 155 12.16 7.98 2.23
N SER A 156 12.54 7.61 3.45
CA SER A 156 12.46 8.47 4.65
C SER A 156 11.02 8.95 4.91
N LYS A 157 10.66 10.15 4.48
CA LYS A 157 9.32 10.73 4.61
C LYS A 157 8.60 10.89 3.27
N ASP A 158 9.31 10.67 2.16
CA ASP A 158 8.79 10.86 0.82
C ASP A 158 8.15 9.54 0.33
N THR A 159 6.94 9.63 -0.20
CA THR A 159 6.18 8.48 -0.72
C THR A 159 6.14 8.52 -2.23
N PHE A 160 6.41 7.38 -2.85
CA PHE A 160 6.47 7.24 -4.31
C PHE A 160 5.67 6.03 -4.79
N ASP A 161 5.06 6.16 -5.95
CA ASP A 161 4.66 5.05 -6.78
C ASP A 161 5.89 4.59 -7.60
N ILE A 162 6.08 3.28 -7.75
CA ILE A 162 7.10 2.72 -8.62
C ILE A 162 6.49 2.56 -10.01
N GLU A 163 6.79 3.48 -10.91
CA GLU A 163 6.31 3.42 -12.29
C GLU A 163 7.03 2.33 -13.09
N ASN A 164 8.34 2.26 -12.93
CA ASN A 164 9.16 1.24 -13.56
C ASN A 164 10.29 0.80 -12.62
N LEU A 165 10.52 -0.52 -12.58
CA LEU A 165 11.69 -1.13 -11.95
C LEU A 165 12.24 -2.17 -12.91
N GLY A 166 13.27 -1.79 -13.65
CA GLY A 166 13.98 -2.65 -14.58
C GLY A 166 15.36 -3.05 -14.06
N ALA A 167 16.12 -3.75 -14.90
CA ALA A 167 17.50 -4.12 -14.56
C ALA A 167 18.38 -2.89 -14.29
N ASP A 168 18.24 -1.84 -15.12
CA ASP A 168 19.11 -0.66 -15.09
C ASP A 168 18.35 0.64 -14.82
N THR A 169 17.04 0.60 -14.64
CA THR A 169 16.22 1.81 -14.51
C THR A 169 15.23 1.67 -13.37
N LEU A 170 15.15 2.71 -12.54
CA LEU A 170 14.12 2.90 -11.52
C LEU A 170 13.41 4.23 -11.80
N SER A 171 12.10 4.19 -12.06
CA SER A 171 11.27 5.39 -12.21
C SER A 171 10.29 5.47 -11.05
N LEU A 172 10.33 6.57 -10.33
CA LEU A 172 9.50 6.86 -9.17
C LEU A 172 8.63 8.07 -9.46
N GLU A 173 7.36 8.01 -9.09
CA GLU A 173 6.43 9.13 -9.24
C GLU A 173 5.89 9.56 -7.88
N ASN A 174 5.75 10.87 -7.71
CA ASN A 174 4.99 11.49 -6.63
C ASN A 174 4.33 12.80 -7.10
N LYS A 175 3.71 13.54 -6.20
CA LYS A 175 3.04 14.83 -6.51
C LYS A 175 3.96 15.89 -7.12
N ALA A 176 5.30 15.77 -6.97
CA ALA A 176 6.27 16.71 -7.53
C ALA A 176 6.71 16.31 -8.96
N GLY A 177 6.41 15.10 -9.41
CA GLY A 177 6.72 14.59 -10.74
C GLY A 177 7.34 13.22 -10.76
N ILE A 178 7.94 12.87 -11.91
CA ILE A 178 8.59 11.59 -12.16
C ILE A 178 10.11 11.77 -12.01
N PHE A 179 10.73 10.87 -11.27
CA PHE A 179 12.16 10.82 -10.99
C PHE A 179 12.74 9.54 -11.59
N VAL A 180 13.69 9.69 -12.48
CA VAL A 180 14.33 8.54 -13.16
C VAL A 180 15.76 8.39 -12.67
N PHE A 181 16.08 7.17 -12.26
CA PHE A 181 17.41 6.78 -11.79
C PHE A 181 17.93 5.65 -12.64
N THR A 182 19.23 5.64 -12.87
CA THR A 182 19.94 4.53 -13.51
C THR A 182 20.72 3.75 -12.44
N ARG A 183 20.87 2.45 -12.69
CA ARG A 183 21.65 1.61 -11.79
C ARG A 183 23.13 2.02 -11.85
N GLY A 184 23.69 2.32 -10.68
CA GLY A 184 25.12 2.59 -10.55
C GLY A 184 25.94 1.29 -10.64
N THR A 185 27.10 1.38 -11.24
CA THR A 185 28.10 0.31 -11.27
C THR A 185 28.89 0.24 -9.97
#